data_fc6649a7f43e7a00eaef38e643e8fb01
#
_entry.id   fc6649a7f43e7a00eaef38e643e8fb01
#
_cell.length_a   1.000
_cell.length_b   1.000
_cell.length_c   1.000
_cell.angle_alpha   90.00
_cell.angle_beta   90.00
_cell.angle_gamma   90.00
#
_symmetry.space_group_name_H-M   'P 1'
#
loop_
_entity.id
_entity.type
_entity.pdbx_description
1 polymer ?
#
loop_
_entity_poly.entity_id
_entity_poly.type
_entity_poly.pdbx_seq_one_letter_code
_entity_poly.pdbx_strand_id
1 'polypeptide(L)'
;GELHVRGPWVVGAYFKDEAATKAALDSDGWFKTGDVAVIDPDGYVQVVDRSKDVIKSGGEWISSIDVENAVMGHPDVAEAAVIGLPHPKWDERPLLIVVPKQGRTPKPADLLNFLSDKLAKWQLPDDVVFVPEIPHGGTGKVLKTRLREIFKEYRLPTA
;
A
#
# COMPACT_ATOMS: atom_id res chain seq x y z
N GLY A 1 -10.37 -0.64 10.93
CA GLY A 1 -11.39 -1.11 9.96
C GLY A 1 -11.52 -0.18 8.77
N GLU A 2 -12.34 -0.53 7.77
CA GLU A 2 -12.64 0.36 6.66
C GLU A 2 -13.40 1.59 7.15
N LEU A 3 -12.97 2.77 6.71
CA LEU A 3 -13.59 4.03 7.07
C LEU A 3 -14.83 4.28 6.22
N HIS A 4 -15.98 4.40 6.88
CA HIS A 4 -17.22 4.82 6.25
C HIS A 4 -17.61 6.21 6.78
N VAL A 5 -18.12 7.06 5.90
CA VAL A 5 -18.54 8.43 6.25
C VAL A 5 -19.95 8.72 5.76
N ARG A 6 -20.70 9.54 6.49
CA ARG A 6 -22.04 10.00 6.12
C ARG A 6 -22.27 11.42 6.62
N GLY A 7 -22.86 12.25 5.82
CA GLY A 7 -23.17 13.63 6.20
C GLY A 7 -23.54 14.50 5.00
N PRO A 8 -23.98 15.75 5.23
CA PRO A 8 -24.45 16.63 4.16
C PRO A 8 -23.34 17.06 3.18
N TRP A 9 -22.07 16.89 3.54
CA TRP A 9 -20.91 17.19 2.67
C TRP A 9 -20.37 15.98 1.92
N VAL A 10 -20.89 14.79 2.23
CA VAL A 10 -20.47 13.56 1.56
C VAL A 10 -21.19 13.46 0.22
N VAL A 11 -20.46 13.06 -0.82
CA VAL A 11 -21.02 12.86 -2.16
C VAL A 11 -22.19 11.90 -2.13
N GLY A 12 -23.33 12.31 -2.73
CA GLY A 12 -24.52 11.47 -2.81
C GLY A 12 -24.53 10.51 -4.00
N ALA A 13 -23.75 10.82 -5.06
CA ALA A 13 -23.65 9.98 -6.25
C ALA A 13 -22.45 10.34 -7.11
N TYR A 14 -21.95 9.38 -7.89
CA TYR A 14 -21.01 9.64 -8.98
C TYR A 14 -21.78 10.11 -10.23
N PHE A 15 -21.23 11.10 -10.92
CA PHE A 15 -21.89 11.70 -12.07
C PHE A 15 -22.08 10.68 -13.20
N LYS A 16 -23.32 10.42 -13.57
CA LYS A 16 -23.72 9.47 -14.62
C LYS A 16 -23.13 8.05 -14.47
N ASP A 17 -22.86 7.62 -13.24
CA ASP A 17 -22.34 6.29 -12.93
C ASP A 17 -23.10 5.67 -11.75
N GLU A 18 -24.24 5.05 -12.05
CA GLU A 18 -25.08 4.40 -11.06
C GLU A 18 -24.41 3.16 -10.46
N ALA A 19 -23.60 2.44 -11.26
CA ALA A 19 -22.92 1.24 -10.80
C ALA A 19 -21.86 1.58 -9.75
N ALA A 20 -21.02 2.59 -10.01
CA ALA A 20 -20.05 3.08 -9.06
C ALA A 20 -20.72 3.68 -7.81
N THR A 21 -21.84 4.41 -7.97
CA THR A 21 -22.60 4.96 -6.86
C THR A 21 -23.12 3.84 -5.94
N LYS A 22 -23.75 2.81 -6.50
CA LYS A 22 -24.27 1.67 -5.75
C LYS A 22 -23.15 0.87 -5.06
N ALA A 23 -21.98 0.76 -5.66
CA ALA A 23 -20.83 0.09 -5.05
C ALA A 23 -20.23 0.89 -3.89
N ALA A 24 -20.26 2.23 -3.97
CA ALA A 24 -19.64 3.12 -3.00
C ALA A 24 -20.52 3.41 -1.77
N LEU A 25 -21.85 3.26 -1.87
CA LEU A 25 -22.78 3.47 -0.77
C LEU A 25 -23.29 2.14 -0.23
N ASP A 26 -23.44 2.03 1.08
CA ASP A 26 -24.16 0.90 1.68
C ASP A 26 -25.69 1.16 1.75
N SER A 27 -26.44 0.18 2.29
CA SER A 27 -27.91 0.25 2.40
C SER A 27 -28.41 1.40 3.27
N ASP A 28 -27.57 1.89 4.19
CA ASP A 28 -27.91 2.95 5.14
C ASP A 28 -27.38 4.33 4.70
N GLY A 29 -26.82 4.40 3.49
CA GLY A 29 -26.30 5.61 2.87
C GLY A 29 -24.92 6.06 3.40
N TRP A 30 -24.14 5.13 3.99
CA TRP A 30 -22.75 5.40 4.31
C TRP A 30 -21.86 5.23 3.08
N PHE A 31 -21.00 6.21 2.87
CA PHE A 31 -20.01 6.18 1.81
C PHE A 31 -18.76 5.41 2.27
N LYS A 32 -18.42 4.35 1.54
CA LYS A 32 -17.21 3.56 1.70
C LYS A 32 -16.04 4.32 1.12
N THR A 33 -15.13 4.84 1.95
CA THR A 33 -14.00 5.65 1.46
C THR A 33 -12.95 4.81 0.74
N GLY A 34 -12.92 3.50 1.00
CA GLY A 34 -11.87 2.59 0.56
C GLY A 34 -10.56 2.79 1.33
N ASP A 35 -10.59 3.51 2.45
CA ASP A 35 -9.46 3.69 3.34
C ASP A 35 -9.63 2.83 4.58
N VAL A 36 -8.54 2.23 5.05
CA VAL A 36 -8.45 1.58 6.36
C VAL A 36 -7.98 2.60 7.38
N ALA A 37 -8.71 2.72 8.48
CA ALA A 37 -8.39 3.68 9.53
C ALA A 37 -8.50 3.06 10.92
N VAL A 38 -7.83 3.70 11.86
CA VAL A 38 -7.93 3.49 13.30
C VAL A 38 -8.47 4.78 13.92
N ILE A 39 -9.36 4.64 14.88
CA ILE A 39 -9.87 5.76 15.69
C ILE A 39 -9.35 5.55 17.11
N ASP A 40 -8.65 6.53 17.64
CA ASP A 40 -8.15 6.46 18.99
C ASP A 40 -9.26 6.78 20.03
N PRO A 41 -9.01 6.56 21.34
CA PRO A 41 -10.01 6.87 22.39
C PRO A 41 -10.42 8.35 22.46
N ASP A 42 -9.58 9.26 21.97
CA ASP A 42 -9.85 10.70 21.95
C ASP A 42 -10.61 11.13 20.68
N GLY A 43 -10.88 10.17 19.76
CA GLY A 43 -11.66 10.38 18.54
C GLY A 43 -10.86 10.86 17.33
N TYR A 44 -9.52 10.85 17.40
CA TYR A 44 -8.69 11.14 16.23
C TYR A 44 -8.68 9.96 15.26
N VAL A 45 -8.87 10.27 13.97
CA VAL A 45 -8.86 9.27 12.89
C VAL A 45 -7.48 9.27 12.24
N GLN A 46 -6.83 8.12 12.26
CA GLN A 46 -5.59 7.86 11.54
C GLN A 46 -5.88 6.93 10.36
N VAL A 47 -5.67 7.42 9.12
CA VAL A 47 -5.71 6.59 7.93
C VAL A 47 -4.43 5.78 7.87
N VAL A 48 -4.57 4.45 7.83
CA VAL A 48 -3.44 3.49 7.85
C VAL A 48 -3.02 3.13 6.42
N ASP A 49 -4.00 2.83 5.55
CA ASP A 49 -3.74 2.45 4.15
C ASP A 49 -5.06 2.47 3.35
N ARG A 50 -4.96 2.20 2.05
CA ARG A 50 -6.12 1.90 1.21
C ARG A 50 -6.52 0.44 1.39
N SER A 51 -7.82 0.14 1.44
CA SER A 51 -8.34 -1.24 1.59
C SER A 51 -7.82 -2.20 0.52
N LYS A 52 -7.55 -1.69 -0.69
CA LYS A 52 -7.00 -2.43 -1.83
C LYS A 52 -5.47 -2.54 -1.82
N ASP A 53 -4.78 -1.77 -0.98
CA ASP A 53 -3.32 -1.69 -0.93
C ASP A 53 -2.75 -2.32 0.34
N VAL A 54 -3.58 -2.52 1.37
CA VAL A 54 -3.24 -3.34 2.56
C VAL A 54 -2.91 -4.75 2.10
N ILE A 55 -1.78 -5.27 2.57
CA ILE A 55 -1.28 -6.59 2.22
C ILE A 55 -1.74 -7.60 3.28
N LYS A 56 -2.48 -8.61 2.87
CA LYS A 56 -3.05 -9.63 3.75
C LYS A 56 -2.10 -10.82 3.85
N SER A 57 -1.36 -10.90 4.94
CA SER A 57 -0.31 -11.88 5.11
C SER A 57 -0.56 -12.76 6.33
N GLY A 58 -0.97 -14.00 6.11
CA GLY A 58 -1.11 -15.00 7.18
C GLY A 58 -2.12 -14.64 8.26
N GLY A 59 -3.17 -13.88 7.91
CA GLY A 59 -4.17 -13.38 8.85
C GLY A 59 -3.87 -12.00 9.44
N GLU A 60 -2.67 -11.47 9.22
CA GLU A 60 -2.26 -10.12 9.63
C GLU A 60 -2.35 -9.14 8.45
N TRP A 61 -2.51 -7.86 8.75
CA TRP A 61 -2.61 -6.80 7.76
C TRP A 61 -1.36 -5.93 7.80
N ILE A 62 -0.59 -5.93 6.71
CA ILE A 62 0.61 -5.10 6.56
C ILE A 62 0.23 -3.82 5.83
N SER A 63 0.47 -2.68 6.47
CA SER A 63 0.34 -1.36 5.83
C SER A 63 1.47 -1.19 4.82
N SER A 64 1.11 -1.03 3.55
CA SER A 64 2.07 -0.71 2.49
C SER A 64 2.72 0.65 2.73
N ILE A 65 1.96 1.61 3.28
CA ILE A 65 2.43 2.97 3.60
C ILE A 65 3.48 2.95 4.70
N ASP A 66 3.31 2.14 5.74
CA ASP A 66 4.28 2.07 6.84
C ASP A 66 5.63 1.55 6.35
N VAL A 67 5.63 0.53 5.49
CA VAL A 67 6.86 -0.01 4.89
C VAL A 67 7.51 1.03 3.97
N GLU A 68 6.72 1.71 3.13
CA GLU A 68 7.20 2.80 2.26
C GLU A 68 7.83 3.93 3.08
N ASN A 69 7.14 4.41 4.10
CA ASN A 69 7.64 5.47 4.97
C ASN A 69 8.94 5.06 5.69
N ALA A 70 9.00 3.83 6.17
CA ALA A 70 10.18 3.31 6.84
C ALA A 70 11.40 3.29 5.91
N VAL A 71 11.27 2.78 4.67
CA VAL A 71 12.37 2.69 3.71
C VAL A 71 12.77 4.03 3.12
N MET A 72 11.84 4.99 2.99
CA MET A 72 12.15 6.36 2.53
C MET A 72 13.13 7.09 3.45
N GLY A 73 13.29 6.64 4.70
CA GLY A 73 14.34 7.13 5.59
C GLY A 73 15.76 6.65 5.22
N HIS A 74 15.92 5.71 4.28
CA HIS A 74 17.24 5.23 3.85
C HIS A 74 17.95 6.26 2.96
N PRO A 75 19.25 6.57 3.19
CA PRO A 75 19.96 7.63 2.47
C PRO A 75 20.05 7.43 0.95
N ASP A 76 20.02 6.20 0.48
CA ASP A 76 20.17 5.85 -0.94
C ASP A 76 18.83 5.67 -1.69
N VAL A 77 17.69 5.80 -1.02
CA VAL A 77 16.35 5.66 -1.62
C VAL A 77 15.84 7.03 -2.06
N ALA A 78 15.49 7.15 -3.34
CA ALA A 78 14.83 8.34 -3.89
C ALA A 78 13.30 8.22 -3.79
N GLU A 79 12.78 7.04 -4.12
CA GLU A 79 11.35 6.74 -4.09
C GLU A 79 11.14 5.25 -3.83
N ALA A 80 10.03 4.91 -3.17
CA ALA A 80 9.66 3.53 -2.92
C ALA A 80 8.15 3.32 -3.03
N ALA A 81 7.77 2.12 -3.44
CA ALA A 81 6.40 1.64 -3.40
C ALA A 81 6.38 0.18 -2.94
N VAL A 82 5.31 -0.20 -2.26
CA VAL A 82 5.12 -1.58 -1.79
C VAL A 82 3.79 -2.12 -2.31
N ILE A 83 3.83 -3.30 -2.88
CA ILE A 83 2.65 -4.04 -3.33
C ILE A 83 2.60 -5.43 -2.71
N GLY A 84 1.40 -5.95 -2.46
CA GLY A 84 1.20 -7.36 -2.16
C GLY A 84 1.29 -8.20 -3.43
N LEU A 85 2.03 -9.29 -3.37
CA LEU A 85 2.05 -10.34 -4.37
C LEU A 85 1.51 -11.64 -3.79
N PRO A 86 0.82 -12.46 -4.59
CA PRO A 86 0.31 -13.76 -4.14
C PRO A 86 1.43 -14.65 -3.60
N HIS A 87 1.16 -15.31 -2.47
CA HIS A 87 2.09 -16.24 -1.84
C HIS A 87 1.36 -17.52 -1.41
N PRO A 88 1.84 -18.73 -1.76
CA PRO A 88 1.11 -19.98 -1.55
C PRO A 88 0.80 -20.31 -0.08
N LYS A 89 1.61 -19.80 0.86
CA LYS A 89 1.45 -20.07 2.29
C LYS A 89 0.78 -18.92 3.04
N TRP A 90 1.00 -17.68 2.61
CA TRP A 90 0.66 -16.49 3.40
C TRP A 90 -0.46 -15.64 2.80
N ASP A 91 -1.09 -16.08 1.71
CA ASP A 91 -2.03 -15.33 0.88
C ASP A 91 -1.29 -14.25 0.05
N GLU A 92 -0.76 -13.25 0.71
CA GLU A 92 0.07 -12.22 0.09
C GLU A 92 1.36 -11.98 0.89
N ARG A 93 2.43 -11.54 0.18
CA ARG A 93 3.64 -11.03 0.80
C ARG A 93 4.10 -9.75 0.12
N PRO A 94 4.73 -8.82 0.88
CA PRO A 94 5.18 -7.55 0.34
C PRO A 94 6.34 -7.71 -0.63
N LEU A 95 6.25 -7.07 -1.79
CA LEU A 95 7.36 -6.75 -2.68
C LEU A 95 7.68 -5.25 -2.54
N LEU A 96 8.93 -4.93 -2.21
CA LEU A 96 9.43 -3.56 -2.15
C LEU A 96 10.03 -3.17 -3.50
N ILE A 97 9.54 -2.09 -4.09
CA ILE A 97 10.00 -1.53 -5.36
C ILE A 97 10.66 -0.20 -5.06
N VAL A 98 11.91 -0.02 -5.50
CA VAL A 98 12.76 1.11 -5.12
C VAL A 98 13.35 1.80 -6.34
N VAL A 99 13.30 3.11 -6.35
CA VAL A 99 14.13 3.96 -7.22
C VAL A 99 15.32 4.45 -6.38
N PRO A 100 16.55 4.06 -6.72
CA PRO A 100 17.74 4.55 -6.03
C PRO A 100 17.98 6.04 -6.33
N LYS A 101 18.61 6.76 -5.40
CA LYS A 101 19.12 8.10 -5.69
C LYS A 101 20.20 8.05 -6.76
N GLN A 102 20.34 9.11 -7.50
CA GLN A 102 21.35 9.23 -8.56
C GLN A 102 22.76 8.91 -8.02
N GLY A 103 23.45 8.01 -8.72
CA GLY A 103 24.80 7.58 -8.35
C GLY A 103 24.86 6.63 -7.15
N ARG A 104 23.73 6.14 -6.68
CA ARG A 104 23.65 5.15 -5.60
C ARG A 104 23.26 3.78 -6.14
N THR A 105 23.81 2.73 -5.52
CA THR A 105 23.55 1.33 -5.88
C THR A 105 23.35 0.51 -4.60
N PRO A 106 22.25 0.77 -3.84
CA PRO A 106 21.97 -0.01 -2.64
C PRO A 106 21.74 -1.49 -3.00
N LYS A 107 22.04 -2.37 -2.06
CA LYS A 107 21.74 -3.80 -2.23
C LYS A 107 20.41 -4.13 -1.55
N PRO A 108 19.66 -5.14 -2.02
CA PRO A 108 18.42 -5.58 -1.36
C PRO A 108 18.63 -5.86 0.13
N ALA A 109 19.72 -6.55 0.49
CA ALA A 109 20.03 -6.87 1.88
C ALA A 109 20.22 -5.65 2.78
N ASP A 110 20.81 -4.56 2.26
CA ASP A 110 21.04 -3.34 3.03
C ASP A 110 19.69 -2.68 3.40
N LEU A 111 18.73 -2.65 2.45
CA LEU A 111 17.40 -2.12 2.68
C LEU A 111 16.58 -3.00 3.63
N LEU A 112 16.63 -4.32 3.48
CA LEU A 112 15.94 -5.24 4.38
C LEU A 112 16.49 -5.16 5.81
N ASN A 113 17.82 -5.05 5.97
CA ASN A 113 18.44 -4.84 7.28
C ASN A 113 17.99 -3.50 7.88
N PHE A 114 17.98 -2.42 7.10
CA PHE A 114 17.51 -1.12 7.57
C PHE A 114 16.05 -1.15 8.03
N LEU A 115 15.20 -1.91 7.34
CA LEU A 115 13.80 -2.09 7.72
C LEU A 115 13.63 -2.97 8.96
N SER A 116 14.51 -3.94 9.19
CA SER A 116 14.42 -4.86 10.34
C SER A 116 14.53 -4.17 11.69
N ASP A 117 15.16 -2.99 11.74
CA ASP A 117 15.27 -2.16 12.93
C ASP A 117 14.00 -1.29 13.18
N LYS A 118 13.09 -1.24 12.22
CA LYS A 118 11.93 -0.31 12.22
C LYS A 118 10.59 -1.03 12.19
N LEU A 119 10.56 -2.23 11.64
CA LEU A 119 9.33 -3.00 11.40
C LEU A 119 9.41 -4.37 12.09
N ALA A 120 8.25 -4.90 12.43
CA ALA A 120 8.17 -6.27 12.92
C ALA A 120 8.57 -7.26 11.80
N LYS A 121 9.17 -8.38 12.17
CA LYS A 121 9.71 -9.37 11.22
C LYS A 121 8.69 -9.84 10.18
N TRP A 122 7.43 -9.96 10.56
CA TRP A 122 6.35 -10.40 9.67
C TRP A 122 5.91 -9.33 8.66
N GLN A 123 6.24 -8.04 8.90
CA GLN A 123 5.97 -6.92 8.00
C GLN A 123 7.05 -6.71 6.93
N LEU A 124 8.22 -7.34 7.12
CA LEU A 124 9.33 -7.16 6.19
C LEU A 124 8.98 -7.66 4.80
N PRO A 125 9.41 -6.92 3.75
CA PRO A 125 9.29 -7.40 2.37
C PRO A 125 10.06 -8.69 2.16
N ASP A 126 9.50 -9.57 1.32
CA ASP A 126 10.13 -10.83 0.96
C ASP A 126 11.19 -10.63 -0.12
N ASP A 127 11.10 -9.51 -0.87
CA ASP A 127 12.11 -9.14 -1.86
C ASP A 127 12.12 -7.63 -2.14
N VAL A 128 13.21 -7.18 -2.78
CA VAL A 128 13.43 -5.79 -3.19
C VAL A 128 13.82 -5.74 -4.66
N VAL A 129 13.08 -4.97 -5.45
CA VAL A 129 13.34 -4.75 -6.88
C VAL A 129 13.69 -3.29 -7.12
N PHE A 130 14.75 -3.06 -7.90
CA PHE A 130 15.15 -1.72 -8.31
C PHE A 130 14.60 -1.41 -9.70
N VAL A 131 14.01 -0.22 -9.83
CA VAL A 131 13.45 0.29 -11.09
C VAL A 131 13.98 1.69 -11.36
N PRO A 132 14.03 2.12 -12.63
CA PRO A 132 14.44 3.48 -12.97
C PRO A 132 13.38 4.52 -12.57
N GLU A 133 12.11 4.14 -12.54
CA GLU A 133 10.99 5.02 -12.19
C GLU A 133 9.81 4.22 -11.64
N ILE A 134 8.99 4.86 -10.81
CA ILE A 134 7.70 4.34 -10.33
C ILE A 134 6.57 5.07 -11.09
N PRO A 135 5.56 4.37 -11.61
CA PRO A 135 4.48 5.00 -12.36
C PRO A 135 3.58 5.86 -11.45
N HIS A 136 3.30 7.09 -11.92
CA HIS A 136 2.43 8.05 -11.24
C HIS A 136 1.19 8.40 -12.05
N GLY A 137 0.11 8.72 -11.35
CA GLY A 137 -1.08 9.31 -11.96
C GLY A 137 -0.91 10.81 -12.21
N GLY A 138 -1.87 11.42 -12.91
CA GLY A 138 -1.86 12.86 -13.18
C GLY A 138 -1.88 13.76 -11.94
N THR A 139 -2.19 13.20 -10.77
CA THR A 139 -2.16 13.89 -9.46
C THR A 139 -0.85 13.69 -8.70
N GLY A 140 0.15 13.04 -9.30
CA GLY A 140 1.44 12.74 -8.66
C GLY A 140 1.41 11.55 -7.69
N LYS A 141 0.29 10.84 -7.58
CA LYS A 141 0.20 9.64 -6.71
C LYS A 141 0.72 8.41 -7.43
N VAL A 142 1.43 7.55 -6.70
CA VAL A 142 1.88 6.24 -7.18
C VAL A 142 0.69 5.40 -7.67
N LEU A 143 0.82 4.85 -8.86
CA LEU A 143 -0.15 3.94 -9.47
C LEU A 143 0.17 2.47 -9.09
N LYS A 144 -0.19 2.06 -7.86
CA LYS A 144 0.04 0.66 -7.41
C LYS A 144 -0.67 -0.38 -8.28
N THR A 145 -1.80 -0.02 -8.91
CA THR A 145 -2.47 -0.89 -9.89
C THR A 145 -1.57 -1.20 -11.08
N ARG A 146 -0.83 -0.19 -11.58
CA ARG A 146 0.12 -0.38 -12.68
C ARG A 146 1.32 -1.20 -12.24
N LEU A 147 1.82 -1.01 -11.02
CA LEU A 147 2.89 -1.85 -10.48
C LEU A 147 2.47 -3.31 -10.37
N ARG A 148 1.24 -3.60 -9.89
CA ARG A 148 0.71 -4.97 -9.86
C ARG A 148 0.61 -5.62 -11.25
N GLU A 149 0.30 -4.84 -12.29
CA GLU A 149 0.31 -5.33 -13.68
C GLU A 149 1.73 -5.65 -14.14
N ILE A 150 2.70 -4.76 -13.89
CA ILE A 150 4.11 -4.94 -14.28
C ILE A 150 4.70 -6.18 -13.60
N PHE A 151 4.42 -6.37 -12.31
CA PHE A 151 4.97 -7.46 -11.52
C PHE A 151 4.04 -8.69 -11.41
N LYS A 152 3.02 -8.79 -12.23
CA LYS A 152 2.03 -9.89 -12.20
C LYS A 152 2.66 -11.29 -12.26
N GLU A 153 3.70 -11.46 -13.08
CA GLU A 153 4.40 -12.74 -13.26
C GLU A 153 5.64 -12.87 -12.35
N TYR A 154 5.89 -11.87 -11.51
CA TYR A 154 7.01 -11.92 -10.56
C TYR A 154 6.79 -13.01 -9.51
N ARG A 155 7.83 -13.77 -9.23
CA ARG A 155 7.80 -14.83 -8.20
C ARG A 155 8.69 -14.41 -7.04
N LEU A 156 8.11 -14.34 -5.86
CA LEU A 156 8.87 -14.05 -4.65
C LEU A 156 9.83 -15.22 -4.34
N PRO A 157 11.05 -14.94 -3.85
CA PRO A 157 12.02 -15.99 -3.50
C PRO A 157 11.53 -16.96 -2.41
N THR A 158 10.52 -16.54 -1.66
CA THR A 158 9.91 -17.28 -0.54
C THR A 158 8.67 -18.09 -0.95
N ALA A 159 8.20 -17.96 -2.20
CA ALA A 159 6.98 -18.60 -2.73
C ALA A 159 7.20 -20.01 -3.26
#